data_16bc168328aa0e63a4ac1ce5c3d27438
#
_entry.id   16bc168328aa0e63a4ac1ce5c3d27438
#
_cell.length_a   1.000
_cell.length_b   1.000
_cell.length_c   1.000
_cell.angle_alpha   90.00
_cell.angle_beta   90.00
_cell.angle_gamma   90.00
#
_symmetry.space_group_name_H-M   'P 1'
#
loop_
_entity.id
_entity.type
_entity.pdbx_description
1 polymer ?
#
loop_
_entity_poly.entity_id
_entity_poly.type
_entity_poly.pdbx_seq_one_letter_code
_entity_poly.pdbx_strand_id
1 'polypeptide(L)'
;MATPPIPAETSGSGSGKDANARERDPALGALRALTRSARLLERSCGELSLAQYRVLAAIADGAARATRIADRLALGKPAVSALVEALCERGLLERGRVADDQRAAALELTDRGRDVLQAAEREMLAKLAVIAEKSGAGESLIAALAAMDRAIEALASERLHTEQ
;
A
#
# COMPACT_ATOMS: atom_id res chain seq x y z
N MET A 1 -55.57 46.05 4.70
CA MET A 1 -54.82 44.97 4.01
C MET A 1 -53.58 44.67 4.86
N ALA A 2 -53.65 43.61 5.61
CA ALA A 2 -52.54 43.19 6.51
C ALA A 2 -51.73 42.10 5.86
N THR A 3 -50.44 42.30 5.80
CA THR A 3 -49.46 41.36 5.27
C THR A 3 -49.27 40.20 6.25
N PRO A 4 -49.30 38.92 5.84
CA PRO A 4 -49.05 37.81 6.72
C PRO A 4 -47.55 37.69 7.08
N PRO A 5 -47.21 37.16 8.26
CA PRO A 5 -45.82 36.98 8.70
C PRO A 5 -45.16 35.80 8.01
N ILE A 6 -43.87 35.98 7.65
CA ILE A 6 -42.98 34.98 7.09
C ILE A 6 -42.67 33.94 8.17
N PRO A 7 -42.79 32.63 7.92
CA PRO A 7 -42.36 31.62 8.87
C PRO A 7 -40.82 31.60 9.01
N ALA A 8 -40.32 31.65 10.23
CA ALA A 8 -38.94 31.51 10.56
C ALA A 8 -38.45 30.11 10.16
N GLU A 9 -37.43 30.07 9.32
CA GLU A 9 -36.68 28.84 8.97
C GLU A 9 -35.98 28.30 10.22
N THR A 10 -36.43 27.14 10.67
CA THR A 10 -35.73 26.34 11.67
C THR A 10 -34.44 25.79 11.07
N SER A 11 -33.35 26.51 11.24
CA SER A 11 -32.00 26.10 10.90
C SER A 11 -31.58 24.82 11.63
N GLY A 12 -31.27 23.84 10.84
CA GLY A 12 -30.81 22.51 11.09
C GLY A 12 -29.87 22.23 12.26
N SER A 13 -30.37 21.38 13.14
CA SER A 13 -29.64 20.65 14.17
C SER A 13 -29.13 19.28 13.67
N GLY A 14 -28.89 19.11 12.35
CA GLY A 14 -28.47 17.83 11.76
C GLY A 14 -26.96 17.54 11.83
N SER A 15 -26.13 18.57 11.79
CA SER A 15 -24.67 18.42 11.57
C SER A 15 -23.90 17.75 12.73
N GLY A 16 -24.35 17.90 13.97
CA GLY A 16 -23.63 17.35 15.12
C GLY A 16 -23.84 15.84 15.37
N LYS A 17 -25.02 15.33 15.03
CA LYS A 17 -25.35 13.90 15.18
C LYS A 17 -24.67 13.04 14.13
N ASP A 18 -24.58 13.53 12.91
CA ASP A 18 -23.94 12.83 11.79
C ASP A 18 -22.40 12.79 11.95
N ALA A 19 -21.80 13.84 12.49
CA ALA A 19 -20.36 13.86 12.80
C ALA A 19 -20.02 12.85 13.90
N ASN A 20 -20.81 12.76 14.96
CA ASN A 20 -20.59 11.83 16.08
C ASN A 20 -20.89 10.36 15.68
N ALA A 21 -21.82 10.12 14.75
CA ALA A 21 -22.09 8.79 14.19
C ALA A 21 -20.91 8.30 13.33
N ARG A 22 -20.34 9.19 12.48
CA ARG A 22 -19.15 8.87 11.68
C ARG A 22 -17.90 8.63 12.51
N GLU A 23 -17.77 9.24 13.67
CA GLU A 23 -16.64 9.05 14.59
C GLU A 23 -16.70 7.69 15.31
N ARG A 24 -17.91 7.12 15.43
CA ARG A 24 -18.16 5.83 16.09
C ARG A 24 -18.24 4.64 15.11
N ASP A 25 -18.16 4.87 13.81
CA ASP A 25 -18.16 3.79 12.81
C ASP A 25 -16.80 3.04 12.83
N PRO A 26 -16.77 1.75 13.24
CA PRO A 26 -15.55 0.96 13.27
C PRO A 26 -14.88 0.83 11.90
N ALA A 27 -15.64 0.80 10.80
CA ALA A 27 -15.12 0.70 9.45
C ALA A 27 -14.38 1.99 9.04
N LEU A 28 -14.91 3.17 9.37
CA LEU A 28 -14.22 4.44 9.19
C LEU A 28 -12.97 4.53 10.06
N GLY A 29 -13.04 4.00 11.29
CA GLY A 29 -11.88 3.87 12.17
C GLY A 29 -10.77 3.03 11.54
N ALA A 30 -11.11 1.86 10.99
CA ALA A 30 -10.20 0.98 10.29
C ALA A 30 -9.58 1.64 9.03
N LEU A 31 -10.39 2.32 8.20
CA LEU A 31 -9.89 3.07 7.04
C LEU A 31 -8.87 4.14 7.44
N ARG A 32 -9.18 4.91 8.49
CA ARG A 32 -8.25 5.92 9.04
C ARG A 32 -6.97 5.29 9.59
N ALA A 33 -7.07 4.12 10.22
CA ALA A 33 -5.91 3.37 10.71
C ALA A 33 -5.02 2.92 9.55
N LEU A 34 -5.57 2.38 8.47
CA LEU A 34 -4.83 1.97 7.27
C LEU A 34 -4.07 3.15 6.64
N THR A 35 -4.72 4.32 6.48
CA THR A 35 -4.06 5.51 5.92
C THR A 35 -2.94 6.06 6.82
N ARG A 36 -3.09 5.98 8.15
CA ARG A 36 -2.03 6.35 9.10
C ARG A 36 -0.89 5.34 9.09
N SER A 37 -1.20 4.05 8.98
CA SER A 37 -0.20 2.98 8.89
C SER A 37 0.68 3.13 7.66
N ALA A 38 0.10 3.48 6.50
CA ALA A 38 0.88 3.73 5.29
C ALA A 38 1.94 4.83 5.50
N ARG A 39 1.59 5.95 6.14
CA ARG A 39 2.54 7.02 6.49
C ARG A 39 3.61 6.58 7.49
N LEU A 40 3.23 5.72 8.44
CA LEU A 40 4.19 5.19 9.40
C LEU A 40 5.20 4.28 8.72
N LEU A 41 4.74 3.38 7.85
CA LEU A 41 5.59 2.49 7.06
C LEU A 41 6.52 3.29 6.15
N GLU A 42 6.01 4.31 5.46
CA GLU A 42 6.83 5.18 4.60
C GLU A 42 8.01 5.81 5.36
N ARG A 43 7.80 6.24 6.59
CA ARG A 43 8.87 6.78 7.46
C ARG A 43 9.84 5.71 7.97
N SER A 44 9.47 4.44 7.87
CA SER A 44 10.25 3.30 8.36
C SER A 44 10.91 2.52 7.22
N CYS A 45 10.80 2.96 5.98
CA CYS A 45 11.46 2.33 4.82
C CYS A 45 12.96 2.66 4.70
N GLY A 46 13.56 3.33 5.69
CA GLY A 46 14.96 3.73 5.64
C GLY A 46 15.25 4.67 4.48
N GLU A 47 16.17 4.28 3.60
CA GLU A 47 16.54 5.06 2.41
C GLU A 47 15.60 4.86 1.20
N LEU A 48 14.55 4.02 1.34
CA LEU A 48 13.56 3.75 0.29
C LEU A 48 12.30 4.61 0.48
N SER A 49 11.66 4.99 -0.62
CA SER A 49 10.23 5.32 -0.56
C SER A 49 9.40 4.04 -0.43
N LEU A 50 8.16 4.14 0.06
CA LEU A 50 7.25 2.99 0.14
C LEU A 50 7.00 2.37 -1.26
N ALA A 51 6.97 3.18 -2.32
CA ALA A 51 6.83 2.70 -3.68
C ALA A 51 8.06 1.90 -4.14
N GLN A 52 9.27 2.36 -3.82
CA GLN A 52 10.52 1.65 -4.11
C GLN A 52 10.61 0.33 -3.33
N TYR A 53 10.26 0.35 -2.04
CA TYR A 53 10.17 -0.87 -1.23
C TYR A 53 9.24 -1.90 -1.86
N ARG A 54 8.03 -1.50 -2.28
CA ARG A 54 7.06 -2.40 -2.91
C ARG A 54 7.59 -3.03 -4.19
N VAL A 55 8.35 -2.29 -5.00
CA VAL A 55 8.98 -2.83 -6.22
C VAL A 55 10.05 -3.85 -5.86
N LEU A 56 10.95 -3.56 -4.91
CA LEU A 56 12.00 -4.49 -4.49
C LEU A 56 11.40 -5.76 -3.88
N ALA A 57 10.38 -5.63 -3.02
CA ALA A 57 9.68 -6.76 -2.41
C ALA A 57 8.99 -7.64 -3.48
N ALA A 58 8.30 -7.03 -4.46
CA ALA A 58 7.67 -7.78 -5.55
C ALA A 58 8.69 -8.57 -6.38
N ILE A 59 9.89 -8.03 -6.60
CA ILE A 59 10.97 -8.73 -7.32
C ILE A 59 11.54 -9.85 -6.46
N ALA A 60 11.75 -9.63 -5.17
CA ALA A 60 12.18 -10.66 -4.21
C ALA A 60 11.22 -11.86 -4.19
N ASP A 61 9.90 -11.59 -4.30
CA ASP A 61 8.85 -12.60 -4.39
C ASP A 61 8.67 -13.20 -5.81
N GLY A 62 9.58 -12.95 -6.75
CA GLY A 62 9.62 -13.57 -8.07
C GLY A 62 8.92 -12.80 -9.19
N ALA A 63 8.48 -11.55 -9.00
CA ALA A 63 7.95 -10.71 -10.06
C ALA A 63 9.09 -10.13 -10.93
N ALA A 64 9.80 -10.98 -11.66
CA ALA A 64 10.98 -10.60 -12.43
C ALA A 64 10.72 -9.69 -13.66
N ARG A 65 9.47 -9.37 -14.01
CA ARG A 65 9.11 -8.55 -15.19
C ARG A 65 8.33 -7.30 -14.78
N ALA A 66 8.67 -6.16 -15.37
CA ALA A 66 8.01 -4.88 -15.09
C ALA A 66 6.47 -4.92 -15.27
N THR A 67 5.95 -5.73 -16.21
CA THR A 67 4.52 -5.94 -16.39
C THR A 67 3.89 -6.62 -15.17
N ARG A 68 4.49 -7.69 -14.65
CA ARG A 68 4.00 -8.37 -13.44
C ARG A 68 4.07 -7.47 -12.20
N ILE A 69 5.10 -6.63 -12.11
CA ILE A 69 5.21 -5.63 -11.05
C ILE A 69 4.07 -4.61 -11.15
N ALA A 70 3.78 -4.11 -12.37
CA ALA A 70 2.70 -3.18 -12.62
C ALA A 70 1.34 -3.74 -12.20
N ASP A 71 1.06 -4.99 -12.59
CA ASP A 71 -0.19 -5.69 -12.25
C ASP A 71 -0.29 -5.91 -10.73
N ARG A 72 0.76 -6.45 -10.10
CA ARG A 72 0.78 -6.74 -8.66
C ARG A 72 0.65 -5.48 -7.79
N LEU A 73 1.25 -4.38 -8.20
CA LEU A 73 1.23 -3.13 -7.45
C LEU A 73 0.07 -2.20 -7.81
N ALA A 74 -0.74 -2.57 -8.80
CA ALA A 74 -1.79 -1.74 -9.39
C ALA A 74 -1.27 -0.34 -9.81
N LEU A 75 -0.07 -0.32 -10.41
CA LEU A 75 0.59 0.89 -10.92
C LEU A 75 0.60 0.90 -12.44
N GLY A 76 0.52 2.11 -13.03
CA GLY A 76 0.71 2.26 -14.46
C GLY A 76 2.14 1.91 -14.92
N LYS A 77 2.29 1.31 -16.10
CA LYS A 77 3.59 0.93 -16.68
C LYS A 77 4.64 2.06 -16.64
N PRO A 78 4.30 3.35 -16.95
CA PRO A 78 5.28 4.43 -16.86
C PRO A 78 5.81 4.65 -15.45
N ALA A 79 4.95 4.55 -14.43
CA ALA A 79 5.36 4.71 -13.03
C ALA A 79 6.30 3.59 -12.58
N VAL A 80 6.01 2.33 -12.97
CA VAL A 80 6.90 1.20 -12.68
C VAL A 80 8.24 1.36 -13.40
N SER A 81 8.25 1.79 -14.67
CA SER A 81 9.49 2.03 -15.42
C SER A 81 10.38 3.07 -14.73
N ALA A 82 9.81 4.19 -14.31
CA ALA A 82 10.56 5.23 -13.60
C ALA A 82 11.13 4.74 -12.26
N LEU A 83 10.35 3.94 -11.49
CA LEU A 83 10.81 3.35 -10.24
C LEU A 83 11.97 2.35 -10.48
N VAL A 84 11.84 1.49 -11.50
CA VAL A 84 12.88 0.52 -11.86
C VAL A 84 14.16 1.24 -12.30
N GLU A 85 14.06 2.27 -13.15
CA GLU A 85 15.23 3.07 -13.57
C GLU A 85 15.94 3.69 -12.37
N ALA A 86 15.21 4.36 -11.50
CA ALA A 86 15.78 4.97 -10.30
C ALA A 86 16.45 3.93 -9.37
N LEU A 87 15.90 2.73 -9.26
CA LEU A 87 16.48 1.64 -8.47
C LEU A 87 17.74 1.04 -9.14
N CYS A 88 17.76 0.94 -10.48
CA CYS A 88 18.95 0.53 -11.23
C CYS A 88 20.07 1.58 -11.11
N GLU A 89 19.77 2.87 -11.24
CA GLU A 89 20.74 3.96 -11.06
C GLU A 89 21.37 3.95 -9.67
N ARG A 90 20.61 3.58 -8.64
CA ARG A 90 21.09 3.41 -7.27
C ARG A 90 21.87 2.10 -7.05
N GLY A 91 21.94 1.24 -8.05
CA GLY A 91 22.57 -0.09 -7.95
C GLY A 91 21.86 -1.06 -7.02
N LEU A 92 20.53 -0.90 -6.85
CA LEU A 92 19.69 -1.80 -6.04
C LEU A 92 19.03 -2.89 -6.88
N LEU A 93 18.86 -2.62 -8.18
CA LEU A 93 18.38 -3.58 -9.18
C LEU A 93 19.36 -3.68 -10.34
N GLU A 94 19.38 -4.84 -10.96
CA GLU A 94 20.04 -5.08 -12.23
C GLU A 94 19.09 -5.76 -13.23
N ARG A 95 19.41 -5.63 -14.52
CA ARG A 95 18.69 -6.28 -15.60
C ARG A 95 19.44 -7.54 -15.99
N GLY A 96 18.95 -8.69 -15.53
CA GLY A 96 19.47 -9.99 -15.90
C GLY A 96 19.15 -10.37 -17.34
N ARG A 97 19.91 -11.29 -17.91
CA ARG A 97 19.63 -11.90 -19.23
C ARG A 97 18.73 -13.11 -19.03
N VAL A 98 17.53 -13.10 -19.62
CA VAL A 98 16.76 -14.33 -19.80
C VAL A 98 17.33 -15.06 -21.00
N ALA A 99 17.76 -16.31 -20.83
CA ALA A 99 18.53 -17.07 -21.82
C ALA A 99 17.78 -17.33 -23.15
N ASP A 100 16.43 -17.23 -23.18
CA ASP A 100 15.63 -17.60 -24.36
C ASP A 100 14.72 -16.50 -24.93
N ASP A 101 14.59 -15.33 -24.32
CA ASP A 101 13.75 -14.27 -24.83
C ASP A 101 14.46 -12.91 -24.77
N GLN A 102 15.01 -12.49 -25.92
CA GLN A 102 15.75 -11.22 -26.05
C GLN A 102 14.91 -9.96 -25.84
N ARG A 103 13.60 -10.08 -25.58
CA ARG A 103 12.68 -8.91 -25.51
C ARG A 103 12.29 -8.48 -24.11
N ALA A 104 12.56 -9.26 -23.06
CA ALA A 104 12.23 -8.90 -21.71
C ALA A 104 13.37 -9.26 -20.74
N ALA A 105 14.21 -8.29 -20.41
CA ALA A 105 15.22 -8.45 -19.38
C ALA A 105 14.54 -8.75 -18.04
N ALA A 106 14.93 -9.83 -17.36
CA ALA A 106 14.53 -10.10 -15.99
C ALA A 106 15.12 -9.00 -15.08
N LEU A 107 14.34 -8.57 -14.09
CA LEU A 107 14.82 -7.68 -13.05
C LEU A 107 15.26 -8.53 -11.85
N GLU A 108 16.43 -8.26 -11.33
CA GLU A 108 17.01 -8.97 -10.20
C GLU A 108 17.51 -7.98 -9.15
N LEU A 109 17.42 -8.36 -7.89
CA LEU A 109 18.02 -7.62 -6.79
C LEU A 109 19.54 -7.81 -6.81
N THR A 110 20.29 -6.72 -6.73
CA THR A 110 21.72 -6.80 -6.40
C THR A 110 21.92 -7.21 -4.93
N ASP A 111 23.15 -7.56 -4.51
CA ASP A 111 23.45 -7.81 -3.10
C ASP A 111 23.09 -6.59 -2.24
N ARG A 112 23.46 -5.39 -2.71
CA ARG A 112 23.07 -4.14 -2.06
C ARG A 112 21.56 -3.96 -2.01
N GLY A 113 20.83 -4.32 -3.07
CA GLY A 113 19.36 -4.26 -3.10
C GLY A 113 18.74 -5.17 -2.04
N ARG A 114 19.29 -6.37 -1.87
CA ARG A 114 18.86 -7.32 -0.82
C ARG A 114 19.11 -6.76 0.58
N ASP A 115 20.28 -6.20 0.82
CA ASP A 115 20.64 -5.64 2.13
C ASP A 115 19.72 -4.46 2.50
N VAL A 116 19.46 -3.56 1.55
CA VAL A 116 18.59 -2.39 1.74
C VAL A 116 17.13 -2.81 1.97
N LEU A 117 16.63 -3.80 1.21
CA LEU A 117 15.29 -4.35 1.40
C LEU A 117 15.15 -4.96 2.80
N GLN A 118 16.07 -5.82 3.21
CA GLN A 118 16.06 -6.44 4.54
C GLN A 118 16.17 -5.41 5.67
N ALA A 119 16.94 -4.34 5.51
CA ALA A 119 17.04 -3.29 6.48
C ALA A 119 15.69 -2.57 6.65
N ALA A 120 15.03 -2.21 5.54
CA ALA A 120 13.71 -1.59 5.54
C ALA A 120 12.66 -2.51 6.20
N GLU A 121 12.66 -3.80 5.86
CA GLU A 121 11.75 -4.78 6.45
C GLU A 121 11.93 -4.91 7.96
N ARG A 122 13.18 -4.99 8.45
CA ARG A 122 13.46 -5.03 9.90
C ARG A 122 12.90 -3.81 10.63
N GLU A 123 13.06 -2.61 10.09
CA GLU A 123 12.54 -1.39 10.69
C GLU A 123 11.00 -1.34 10.69
N MET A 124 10.38 -1.72 9.58
CA MET A 124 8.92 -1.78 9.47
C MET A 124 8.32 -2.84 10.39
N LEU A 125 8.93 -4.03 10.48
CA LEU A 125 8.51 -5.09 11.40
C LEU A 125 8.63 -4.67 12.85
N ALA A 126 9.70 -3.97 13.23
CA ALA A 126 9.85 -3.43 14.59
C ALA A 126 8.73 -2.43 14.93
N LYS A 127 8.33 -1.57 13.98
CA LYS A 127 7.20 -0.66 14.17
C LYS A 127 5.87 -1.38 14.27
N LEU A 128 5.65 -2.39 13.43
CA LEU A 128 4.45 -3.22 13.46
C LEU A 128 4.32 -3.96 14.80
N ALA A 129 5.41 -4.51 15.32
CA ALA A 129 5.43 -5.18 16.63
C ALA A 129 4.99 -4.24 17.76
N VAL A 130 5.51 -3.00 17.78
CA VAL A 130 5.11 -1.98 18.78
C VAL A 130 3.62 -1.64 18.65
N ILE A 131 3.07 -1.55 17.43
CA ILE A 131 1.64 -1.29 17.22
C ILE A 131 0.81 -2.47 17.71
N ALA A 132 1.21 -3.69 17.38
CA ALA A 132 0.52 -4.92 17.80
C ALA A 132 0.47 -5.02 19.32
N GLU A 133 1.59 -4.77 20.01
CA GLU A 133 1.65 -4.73 21.47
C GLU A 133 0.72 -3.65 22.07
N LYS A 134 0.81 -2.42 21.57
CA LYS A 134 0.00 -1.29 22.08
C LYS A 134 -1.50 -1.42 21.77
N SER A 135 -1.87 -2.16 20.72
CA SER A 135 -3.27 -2.40 20.38
C SER A 135 -3.97 -3.35 21.35
N GLY A 136 -3.21 -4.11 22.17
CA GLY A 136 -3.72 -5.20 22.98
C GLY A 136 -4.24 -6.40 22.16
N ALA A 137 -4.14 -6.34 20.81
CA ALA A 137 -4.63 -7.38 19.91
C ALA A 137 -3.53 -8.36 19.46
N GLY A 138 -2.23 -8.01 19.65
CA GLY A 138 -1.10 -8.89 19.43
C GLY A 138 -1.16 -9.71 18.15
N GLU A 139 -1.15 -11.03 18.31
CA GLU A 139 -1.20 -12.00 17.20
C GLU A 139 -2.46 -11.87 16.35
N SER A 140 -3.60 -11.49 16.92
CA SER A 140 -4.86 -11.33 16.20
C SER A 140 -4.77 -10.20 15.17
N LEU A 141 -4.06 -9.12 15.47
CA LEU A 141 -3.82 -8.04 14.52
C LEU A 141 -2.97 -8.53 13.33
N ILE A 142 -1.89 -9.26 13.61
CA ILE A 142 -1.02 -9.80 12.56
C ILE A 142 -1.79 -10.80 11.68
N ALA A 143 -2.58 -11.68 12.27
CA ALA A 143 -3.41 -12.64 11.53
C ALA A 143 -4.46 -11.94 10.65
N ALA A 144 -5.09 -10.87 11.16
CA ALA A 144 -6.06 -10.08 10.40
C ALA A 144 -5.40 -9.36 9.20
N LEU A 145 -4.21 -8.78 9.39
CA LEU A 145 -3.46 -8.15 8.30
C LEU A 145 -3.04 -9.17 7.24
N ALA A 146 -2.58 -10.36 7.63
CA ALA A 146 -2.25 -11.44 6.70
C ALA A 146 -3.48 -11.96 5.94
N ALA A 147 -4.65 -12.00 6.57
CA ALA A 147 -5.91 -12.36 5.91
C ALA A 147 -6.33 -11.28 4.90
N MET A 148 -6.16 -10.00 5.25
CA MET A 148 -6.43 -8.86 4.36
C MET A 148 -5.52 -8.90 3.13
N ASP A 149 -4.24 -9.19 3.30
CA ASP A 149 -3.27 -9.30 2.21
C ASP A 149 -3.71 -10.37 1.19
N ARG A 150 -4.04 -11.58 1.66
CA ARG A 150 -4.57 -12.65 0.78
C ARG A 150 -5.84 -12.25 0.04
N ALA A 151 -6.74 -11.50 0.69
CA ALA A 151 -7.96 -11.02 0.05
C ALA A 151 -7.67 -9.98 -1.04
N ILE A 152 -6.69 -9.10 -0.83
CA ILE A 152 -6.24 -8.12 -1.83
C ILE A 152 -5.62 -8.83 -3.04
N GLU A 153 -4.79 -9.85 -2.81
CA GLU A 153 -4.20 -10.66 -3.89
C GLU A 153 -5.26 -11.40 -4.70
N ALA A 154 -6.28 -11.97 -4.05
CA ALA A 154 -7.40 -12.61 -4.74
C ALA A 154 -8.17 -11.62 -5.64
N LEU A 155 -8.50 -10.43 -5.11
CA LEU A 155 -9.17 -9.38 -5.89
C LEU A 155 -8.33 -8.89 -7.08
N ALA A 156 -7.01 -8.80 -6.94
CA ALA A 156 -6.12 -8.43 -8.04
C ALA A 156 -6.11 -9.52 -9.14
N SER A 157 -6.11 -10.78 -8.75
CA SER A 157 -6.13 -11.92 -9.69
C SER A 157 -7.45 -12.01 -10.48
N GLU A 158 -8.59 -11.75 -9.85
CA GLU A 158 -9.91 -11.74 -10.50
C GLU A 158 -10.01 -10.67 -11.59
N ARG A 159 -9.44 -9.48 -11.38
CA ARG A 159 -9.43 -8.39 -12.37
C ARG A 159 -8.69 -8.77 -13.65
N LEU A 160 -7.55 -9.47 -13.51
CA LEU A 160 -6.75 -9.92 -14.66
C LEU A 160 -7.50 -10.96 -15.52
N HIS A 161 -8.40 -11.76 -14.92
CA HIS A 161 -9.20 -12.74 -15.66
C HIS A 161 -10.43 -12.13 -16.33
N THR A 162 -10.88 -10.96 -15.91
CA THR A 162 -12.08 -10.29 -16.47
C THR A 162 -11.72 -9.42 -17.69
N GLU A 163 -10.45 -9.05 -17.86
CA GLU A 163 -9.96 -8.21 -18.98
C GLU A 163 -9.40 -9.03 -20.16
N GLN A 164 -9.49 -10.37 -20.15
CA GLN A 164 -9.15 -11.28 -21.24
C GLN A 164 -10.38 -11.78 -21.98
#